data_aa5888bcb78149bd9efb8c32987ef9b8
#
_entry.id   aa5888bcb78149bd9efb8c32987ef9b8
#
_cell.length_a   1.000
_cell.length_b   1.000
_cell.length_c   1.000
_cell.angle_alpha   90.00
_cell.angle_beta   90.00
_cell.angle_gamma   90.00
#
_symmetry.space_group_name_H-M   'P 1'
#
loop_
_entity.id
_entity.type
_entity.pdbx_description
1 polymer ?
#
loop_
_entity_poly.entity_id
_entity_poly.type
_entity_poly.pdbx_seq_one_letter_code
_entity_poly.pdbx_strand_id
1 'polypeptide(L)'
;MGFTRVLLLTVLVFAACGGPGRIVKLPVPREDVLQAYRLMAEGDEMARAGRSHFALLKYLEASRLNPYHEVIFNKLAIAYARLQQFRQAEKAVERAIRLEPRYASAHNTTGIVYLANLSNKRAIRSFQEAIRLKSEEANFYVNLGQAYLREEKYQEGLRTYQKALELDPDILDNADVIELTPQSTEVVTAEKLYQMARVFAELGNRKSCLEYLGKALSAGFSDGRRLLSDTAFETFFEDAEFIDLIALYGVEGR
;
A
#
# COMPACT_ATOMS: atom_id res chain seq x y z
N MET A 1 -4.98 -33.39 -52.99
CA MET A 1 -4.73 -34.20 -51.79
C MET A 1 -3.48 -33.66 -51.11
N GLY A 2 -3.65 -32.80 -50.15
CA GLY A 2 -2.57 -32.14 -49.41
C GLY A 2 -2.59 -32.59 -47.95
N PHE A 3 -1.60 -33.39 -47.57
CA PHE A 3 -1.41 -33.83 -46.17
C PHE A 3 -0.82 -32.68 -45.32
N THR A 4 -1.64 -32.12 -44.43
CA THR A 4 -1.19 -31.18 -43.39
C THR A 4 -0.49 -31.99 -42.30
N ARG A 5 0.83 -31.91 -42.22
CA ARG A 5 1.62 -32.50 -41.13
C ARG A 5 1.38 -31.66 -39.87
N VAL A 6 0.60 -32.19 -38.95
CA VAL A 6 0.54 -31.73 -37.58
C VAL A 6 1.80 -32.18 -36.87
N LEU A 7 2.70 -31.24 -36.60
CA LEU A 7 3.90 -31.49 -35.80
C LEU A 7 3.49 -31.51 -34.32
N LEU A 8 3.27 -32.70 -33.77
CA LEU A 8 3.12 -32.90 -32.34
C LEU A 8 4.50 -32.71 -31.70
N LEU A 9 4.75 -31.53 -31.12
CA LEU A 9 5.90 -31.30 -30.25
C LEU A 9 5.61 -31.96 -28.89
N THR A 10 6.10 -33.17 -28.70
CA THR A 10 6.18 -33.82 -27.38
C THR A 10 7.26 -33.12 -26.58
N VAL A 11 6.82 -32.23 -25.68
CA VAL A 11 7.72 -31.63 -24.68
C VAL A 11 8.00 -32.69 -23.62
N LEU A 12 9.18 -33.30 -23.68
CA LEU A 12 9.72 -34.10 -22.57
C LEU A 12 10.00 -33.20 -21.39
N VAL A 13 9.12 -33.25 -20.38
CA VAL A 13 9.36 -32.62 -19.09
C VAL A 13 10.38 -33.48 -18.33
N PHE A 14 11.64 -33.10 -18.37
CA PHE A 14 12.62 -33.61 -17.41
C PHE A 14 12.30 -33.01 -16.04
N ALA A 15 11.69 -33.80 -15.17
CA ALA A 15 11.63 -33.51 -13.75
C ALA A 15 13.03 -33.66 -13.15
N ALA A 16 13.83 -32.60 -13.18
CA ALA A 16 15.04 -32.50 -12.39
C ALA A 16 14.67 -32.23 -10.95
N CYS A 17 15.05 -33.09 -10.02
CA CYS A 17 15.02 -32.89 -8.58
C CYS A 17 15.82 -31.64 -8.21
N GLY A 18 15.14 -30.59 -7.77
CA GLY A 18 15.78 -29.36 -7.33
C GLY A 18 14.74 -28.37 -6.84
N GLY A 19 14.77 -28.03 -5.56
CA GLY A 19 14.13 -26.96 -4.80
C GLY A 19 12.82 -26.30 -5.28
N PRO A 20 12.14 -25.51 -4.46
CA PRO A 20 10.80 -25.00 -4.78
C PRO A 20 10.78 -24.17 -6.06
N GLY A 21 10.31 -24.80 -7.12
CA GLY A 21 9.61 -24.20 -8.25
C GLY A 21 10.25 -23.06 -9.04
N ARG A 22 11.40 -23.29 -9.68
CA ARG A 22 11.85 -22.35 -10.73
C ARG A 22 10.85 -22.37 -11.89
N ILE A 23 10.20 -21.22 -12.17
CA ILE A 23 9.26 -21.11 -13.29
C ILE A 23 10.04 -21.25 -14.60
N VAL A 24 9.70 -22.26 -15.39
CA VAL A 24 10.20 -22.37 -16.78
C VAL A 24 9.40 -21.36 -17.60
N LYS A 25 10.07 -20.31 -18.08
CA LYS A 25 9.46 -19.31 -18.95
C LYS A 25 9.50 -19.84 -20.40
N LEU A 26 8.32 -20.05 -20.98
CA LEU A 26 8.20 -20.34 -22.41
C LEU A 26 8.31 -19.03 -23.20
N PRO A 27 8.82 -19.07 -24.46
CA PRO A 27 8.88 -17.88 -25.30
C PRO A 27 7.47 -17.33 -25.55
N VAL A 28 7.30 -16.03 -25.33
CA VAL A 28 6.05 -15.31 -25.60
C VAL A 28 6.23 -14.58 -26.95
N PRO A 29 5.28 -14.67 -27.90
CA PRO A 29 5.32 -13.93 -29.14
C PRO A 29 5.50 -12.42 -28.89
N ARG A 30 6.32 -11.77 -29.73
CA ARG A 30 6.61 -10.34 -29.56
C ARG A 30 5.34 -9.47 -29.64
N GLU A 31 4.39 -9.85 -30.48
CA GLU A 31 3.11 -9.16 -30.61
C GLU A 31 2.31 -9.23 -29.31
N ASP A 32 2.27 -10.40 -28.68
CA ASP A 32 1.56 -10.59 -27.40
C ASP A 32 2.22 -9.77 -26.29
N VAL A 33 3.54 -9.70 -26.26
CA VAL A 33 4.28 -8.84 -25.31
C VAL A 33 3.91 -7.39 -25.49
N LEU A 34 3.93 -6.88 -26.73
CA LEU A 34 3.58 -5.49 -27.03
C LEU A 34 2.11 -5.17 -26.70
N GLN A 35 1.22 -6.10 -27.02
CA GLN A 35 -0.21 -5.95 -26.69
C GLN A 35 -0.44 -6.00 -25.17
N ALA A 36 0.28 -6.84 -24.44
CA ALA A 36 0.22 -6.87 -22.97
C ALA A 36 0.64 -5.54 -22.35
N TYR A 37 1.69 -4.89 -22.87
CA TYR A 37 2.10 -3.55 -22.41
C TYR A 37 1.05 -2.47 -22.69
N ARG A 38 0.40 -2.50 -23.86
CA ARG A 38 -0.72 -1.57 -24.16
C ARG A 38 -1.88 -1.74 -23.19
N LEU A 39 -2.29 -2.99 -22.98
CA LEU A 39 -3.37 -3.31 -22.04
C LEU A 39 -3.01 -2.92 -20.59
N MET A 40 -1.75 -3.09 -20.21
CA MET A 40 -1.26 -2.64 -18.90
C MET A 40 -1.35 -1.12 -18.76
N ALA A 41 -0.97 -0.36 -19.79
CA ALA A 41 -1.08 1.11 -19.81
C ALA A 41 -2.55 1.57 -19.76
N GLU A 42 -3.46 0.95 -20.53
CA GLU A 42 -4.90 1.21 -20.45
C GLU A 42 -5.43 0.91 -19.04
N GLY A 43 -4.98 -0.18 -18.43
CA GLY A 43 -5.32 -0.52 -17.04
C GLY A 43 -4.86 0.54 -16.05
N ASP A 44 -3.66 1.11 -16.25
CA ASP A 44 -3.13 2.18 -15.41
C ASP A 44 -3.97 3.46 -15.51
N GLU A 45 -4.44 3.80 -16.69
CA GLU A 45 -5.36 4.93 -16.90
C GLU A 45 -6.70 4.71 -16.19
N MET A 46 -7.26 3.50 -16.31
CA MET A 46 -8.49 3.14 -15.61
C MET A 46 -8.31 3.18 -14.09
N ALA A 47 -7.18 2.71 -13.59
CA ALA A 47 -6.87 2.72 -12.16
C ALA A 47 -6.75 4.15 -11.61
N ARG A 48 -6.08 5.06 -12.34
CA ARG A 48 -5.98 6.49 -11.99
C ARG A 48 -7.34 7.20 -12.03
N ALA A 49 -8.23 6.78 -12.94
CA ALA A 49 -9.61 7.28 -13.01
C ALA A 49 -10.56 6.66 -11.97
N GLY A 50 -10.05 5.86 -10.99
CA GLY A 50 -10.86 5.20 -9.97
C GLY A 50 -11.68 4.00 -10.49
N ARG A 51 -11.53 3.62 -11.77
CA ARG A 51 -12.29 2.56 -12.43
C ARG A 51 -11.65 1.18 -12.19
N SER A 52 -11.57 0.76 -10.93
CA SER A 52 -10.81 -0.42 -10.50
C SER A 52 -11.24 -1.73 -11.20
N HIS A 53 -12.53 -1.93 -11.48
CA HIS A 53 -13.02 -3.12 -12.21
C HIS A 53 -12.51 -3.17 -13.66
N PHE A 54 -12.50 -2.03 -14.35
CA PHE A 54 -11.98 -1.96 -15.73
C PHE A 54 -10.46 -2.14 -15.76
N ALA A 55 -9.74 -1.54 -14.79
CA ALA A 55 -8.31 -1.76 -14.63
C ALA A 55 -8.00 -3.25 -14.44
N LEU A 56 -8.74 -3.93 -13.55
CA LEU A 56 -8.60 -5.36 -13.31
C LEU A 56 -8.77 -6.18 -14.59
N LEU A 57 -9.80 -5.90 -15.42
CA LEU A 57 -10.02 -6.60 -16.68
C LEU A 57 -8.84 -6.43 -17.64
N LYS A 58 -8.30 -5.20 -17.77
CA LYS A 58 -7.14 -4.92 -18.62
C LYS A 58 -5.88 -5.66 -18.16
N TYR A 59 -5.62 -5.68 -16.86
CA TYR A 59 -4.48 -6.44 -16.31
C TYR A 59 -4.67 -7.95 -16.45
N LEU A 60 -5.90 -8.48 -16.36
CA LEU A 60 -6.18 -9.90 -16.62
C LEU A 60 -5.90 -10.27 -18.07
N GLU A 61 -6.34 -9.45 -19.03
CA GLU A 61 -6.03 -9.64 -20.44
C GLU A 61 -4.51 -9.60 -20.69
N ALA A 62 -3.82 -8.60 -20.13
CA ALA A 62 -2.37 -8.48 -20.22
C ALA A 62 -1.65 -9.71 -19.65
N SER A 63 -2.13 -10.26 -18.52
CA SER A 63 -1.53 -11.44 -17.88
C SER A 63 -1.69 -12.74 -18.68
N ARG A 64 -2.71 -12.82 -19.53
CA ARG A 64 -2.90 -13.97 -20.46
C ARG A 64 -1.92 -13.92 -21.60
N LEU A 65 -1.66 -12.70 -22.14
CA LEU A 65 -0.72 -12.50 -23.24
C LEU A 65 0.73 -12.61 -22.78
N ASN A 66 1.05 -12.09 -21.61
CA ASN A 66 2.41 -12.20 -21.03
C ASN A 66 2.36 -12.74 -19.59
N PRO A 67 2.32 -14.08 -19.41
CA PRO A 67 2.19 -14.72 -18.10
C PRO A 67 3.48 -14.74 -17.26
N TYR A 68 4.56 -14.13 -17.76
CA TYR A 68 5.88 -14.15 -17.12
C TYR A 68 6.39 -12.74 -16.74
N HIS A 69 5.50 -11.75 -16.74
CA HIS A 69 5.86 -10.37 -16.40
C HIS A 69 5.36 -10.02 -14.99
N GLU A 70 6.29 -9.90 -14.06
CA GLU A 70 6.02 -9.67 -12.63
C GLU A 70 5.22 -8.39 -12.35
N VAL A 71 5.44 -7.31 -13.14
CA VAL A 71 4.75 -6.04 -12.96
C VAL A 71 3.25 -6.17 -13.22
N ILE A 72 2.84 -6.98 -14.21
CA ILE A 72 1.41 -7.22 -14.52
C ILE A 72 0.73 -7.86 -13.30
N PHE A 73 1.37 -8.88 -12.70
CA PHE A 73 0.81 -9.57 -11.53
C PHE A 73 0.80 -8.69 -10.29
N ASN A 74 1.79 -7.80 -10.14
CA ASN A 74 1.77 -6.80 -9.08
C ASN A 74 0.59 -5.82 -9.25
N LYS A 75 0.35 -5.33 -10.46
CA LYS A 75 -0.81 -4.46 -10.77
C LYS A 75 -2.15 -5.20 -10.56
N LEU A 76 -2.23 -6.47 -10.92
CA LEU A 76 -3.38 -7.32 -10.62
C LEU A 76 -3.63 -7.41 -9.11
N ALA A 77 -2.58 -7.59 -8.31
CA ALA A 77 -2.72 -7.66 -6.86
C ALA A 77 -3.28 -6.36 -6.28
N ILE A 78 -2.79 -5.21 -6.74
CA ILE A 78 -3.30 -3.89 -6.33
C ILE A 78 -4.77 -3.73 -6.73
N ALA A 79 -5.13 -4.09 -7.97
CA ALA A 79 -6.51 -3.99 -8.44
C ALA A 79 -7.47 -4.88 -7.65
N TYR A 80 -7.06 -6.12 -7.35
CA TYR A 80 -7.83 -7.04 -6.50
C TYR A 80 -7.96 -6.50 -5.07
N ALA A 81 -6.89 -5.94 -4.48
CA ALA A 81 -6.92 -5.39 -3.14
C ALA A 81 -7.88 -4.19 -3.04
N ARG A 82 -7.88 -3.28 -4.03
CA ARG A 82 -8.84 -2.18 -4.13
C ARG A 82 -10.30 -2.66 -4.21
N LEU A 83 -10.53 -3.83 -4.76
CA LEU A 83 -11.85 -4.47 -4.83
C LEU A 83 -12.13 -5.39 -3.63
N GLN A 84 -11.28 -5.35 -2.59
CA GLN A 84 -11.36 -6.18 -1.38
C GLN A 84 -11.31 -7.71 -1.65
N GLN A 85 -10.80 -8.09 -2.80
CA GLN A 85 -10.62 -9.49 -3.20
C GLN A 85 -9.26 -10.00 -2.72
N PHE A 86 -9.05 -10.02 -1.40
CA PHE A 86 -7.74 -10.24 -0.79
C PHE A 86 -7.09 -11.58 -1.15
N ARG A 87 -7.90 -12.67 -1.25
CA ARG A 87 -7.36 -13.98 -1.67
C ARG A 87 -6.79 -13.97 -3.08
N GLN A 88 -7.45 -13.26 -4.00
CA GLN A 88 -6.97 -13.09 -5.38
C GLN A 88 -5.74 -12.17 -5.41
N ALA A 89 -5.73 -11.11 -4.61
CA ALA A 89 -4.59 -10.22 -4.46
C ALA A 89 -3.35 -10.98 -3.95
N GLU A 90 -3.48 -11.81 -2.91
CA GLU A 90 -2.39 -12.65 -2.39
C GLU A 90 -1.83 -13.57 -3.48
N LYS A 91 -2.69 -14.30 -4.21
CA LYS A 91 -2.24 -15.19 -5.31
C LYS A 91 -1.51 -14.43 -6.43
N ALA A 92 -1.99 -13.22 -6.76
CA ALA A 92 -1.38 -12.40 -7.80
C ALA A 92 0.00 -11.91 -7.37
N VAL A 93 0.14 -11.35 -6.15
CA VAL A 93 1.43 -10.85 -5.67
C VAL A 93 2.43 -11.98 -5.43
N GLU A 94 1.99 -13.15 -4.94
CA GLU A 94 2.85 -14.34 -4.86
C GLU A 94 3.36 -14.77 -6.25
N ARG A 95 2.54 -14.65 -7.29
CA ARG A 95 2.99 -14.91 -8.66
C ARG A 95 4.05 -13.91 -9.08
N ALA A 96 3.89 -12.62 -8.78
CA ALA A 96 4.91 -11.60 -9.06
C ALA A 96 6.24 -11.92 -8.37
N ILE A 97 6.22 -12.28 -7.08
CA ILE A 97 7.42 -12.64 -6.30
C ILE A 97 8.07 -13.92 -6.83
N ARG A 98 7.28 -14.92 -7.24
CA ARG A 98 7.85 -16.14 -7.88
C ARG A 98 8.53 -15.86 -9.20
N LEU A 99 8.05 -14.86 -9.98
CA LEU A 99 8.65 -14.46 -11.25
C LEU A 99 9.94 -13.65 -11.03
N GLU A 100 9.94 -12.75 -10.05
CA GLU A 100 11.09 -11.93 -9.66
C GLU A 100 11.13 -11.78 -8.12
N PRO A 101 11.89 -12.65 -7.43
CA PRO A 101 11.95 -12.64 -5.96
C PRO A 101 12.50 -11.36 -5.34
N ARG A 102 13.26 -10.58 -6.10
CA ARG A 102 13.84 -9.30 -5.67
C ARG A 102 13.02 -8.08 -6.12
N TYR A 103 11.82 -8.29 -6.61
CA TYR A 103 10.96 -7.19 -7.01
C TYR A 103 10.37 -6.48 -5.78
N ALA A 104 11.05 -5.44 -5.32
CA ALA A 104 10.72 -4.69 -4.09
C ALA A 104 9.25 -4.21 -4.07
N SER A 105 8.72 -3.72 -5.20
CA SER A 105 7.33 -3.28 -5.30
C SER A 105 6.32 -4.41 -5.02
N ALA A 106 6.63 -5.68 -5.36
CA ALA A 106 5.75 -6.80 -5.03
C ALA A 106 5.74 -7.09 -3.52
N HIS A 107 6.87 -6.97 -2.84
CA HIS A 107 6.91 -7.08 -1.37
C HIS A 107 6.15 -5.93 -0.71
N ASN A 108 6.27 -4.70 -1.22
CA ASN A 108 5.46 -3.57 -0.76
C ASN A 108 3.95 -3.83 -0.98
N THR A 109 3.56 -4.29 -2.16
CA THR A 109 2.16 -4.65 -2.46
C THR A 109 1.66 -5.78 -1.55
N THR A 110 2.52 -6.76 -1.22
CA THR A 110 2.18 -7.79 -0.22
C THR A 110 1.85 -7.16 1.13
N GLY A 111 2.65 -6.19 1.56
CA GLY A 111 2.39 -5.42 2.78
C GLY A 111 1.05 -4.68 2.72
N ILE A 112 0.75 -4.03 1.61
CA ILE A 112 -0.53 -3.35 1.38
C ILE A 112 -1.72 -4.32 1.47
N VAL A 113 -1.63 -5.49 0.82
CA VAL A 113 -2.68 -6.52 0.88
C VAL A 113 -2.90 -7.01 2.32
N TYR A 114 -1.83 -7.25 3.07
CA TYR A 114 -1.94 -7.65 4.47
C TYR A 114 -2.50 -6.55 5.36
N LEU A 115 -2.11 -5.29 5.12
CA LEU A 115 -2.62 -4.15 5.87
C LEU A 115 -4.12 -3.96 5.64
N ALA A 116 -4.57 -4.10 4.39
CA ALA A 116 -5.97 -4.05 4.02
C ALA A 116 -6.79 -5.23 4.61
N ASN A 117 -6.15 -6.38 4.82
CA ASN A 117 -6.74 -7.55 5.47
C ASN A 117 -6.45 -7.60 6.98
N LEU A 118 -6.19 -6.45 7.62
CA LEU A 118 -5.97 -6.29 9.07
C LEU A 118 -4.82 -7.17 9.64
N SER A 119 -3.90 -7.61 8.80
CA SER A 119 -2.77 -8.44 9.20
C SER A 119 -1.51 -7.58 9.39
N ASN A 120 -1.58 -6.58 10.27
CA ASN A 120 -0.58 -5.51 10.41
C ASN A 120 0.85 -6.05 10.64
N LYS A 121 1.03 -7.06 11.49
CA LYS A 121 2.36 -7.66 11.74
C LYS A 121 2.96 -8.33 10.50
N ARG A 122 2.12 -8.90 9.62
CA ARG A 122 2.58 -9.46 8.34
C ARG A 122 2.91 -8.34 7.38
N ALA A 123 2.10 -7.27 7.35
CA ALA A 123 2.34 -6.08 6.55
C ALA A 123 3.69 -5.45 6.88
N ILE A 124 3.99 -5.21 8.17
CA ILE A 124 5.28 -4.66 8.63
C ILE A 124 6.45 -5.46 8.06
N ARG A 125 6.44 -6.81 8.18
CA ARG A 125 7.53 -7.65 7.65
C ARG A 125 7.68 -7.51 6.14
N SER A 126 6.57 -7.41 5.41
CA SER A 126 6.59 -7.27 3.95
C SER A 126 7.13 -5.91 3.51
N PHE A 127 6.78 -4.82 4.20
CA PHE A 127 7.31 -3.49 3.94
C PHE A 127 8.81 -3.40 4.28
N GLN A 128 9.24 -4.01 5.39
CA GLN A 128 10.66 -4.10 5.75
C GLN A 128 11.47 -4.84 4.67
N GLU A 129 10.92 -5.91 4.10
CA GLU A 129 11.57 -6.62 2.99
C GLU A 129 11.63 -5.77 1.72
N ALA A 130 10.58 -5.01 1.40
CA ALA A 130 10.59 -4.06 0.29
C ALA A 130 11.70 -3.01 0.45
N ILE A 131 11.81 -2.41 1.63
CA ILE A 131 12.85 -1.43 1.99
C ILE A 131 14.25 -2.05 1.91
N ARG A 132 14.43 -3.29 2.40
CA ARG A 132 15.70 -4.01 2.30
C ARG A 132 16.15 -4.21 0.84
N LEU A 133 15.21 -4.41 -0.07
CA LEU A 133 15.47 -4.61 -1.50
C LEU A 133 15.70 -3.29 -2.24
N LYS A 134 15.01 -2.21 -1.84
CA LYS A 134 15.12 -0.88 -2.42
C LYS A 134 14.84 0.18 -1.35
N SER A 135 15.90 0.73 -0.78
CA SER A 135 15.84 1.64 0.37
C SER A 135 15.54 3.11 0.02
N GLU A 136 15.55 3.48 -1.27
CA GLU A 136 15.38 4.87 -1.72
C GLU A 136 13.92 5.22 -2.03
N GLU A 137 12.99 4.31 -1.83
CA GLU A 137 11.57 4.50 -2.14
C GLU A 137 10.81 5.05 -0.93
N ALA A 138 10.58 6.34 -0.89
CA ALA A 138 9.88 7.03 0.21
C ALA A 138 8.50 6.42 0.52
N ASN A 139 7.74 6.01 -0.51
CA ASN A 139 6.44 5.35 -0.35
C ASN A 139 6.49 4.06 0.48
N PHE A 140 7.61 3.33 0.48
CA PHE A 140 7.72 2.11 1.29
C PHE A 140 7.79 2.44 2.78
N TYR A 141 8.45 3.53 3.12
CA TYR A 141 8.51 4.02 4.50
C TYR A 141 7.15 4.59 4.94
N VAL A 142 6.43 5.30 4.07
CA VAL A 142 5.06 5.77 4.37
C VAL A 142 4.16 4.59 4.72
N ASN A 143 4.16 3.54 3.90
CA ASN A 143 3.34 2.34 4.13
C ASN A 143 3.76 1.60 5.42
N LEU A 144 5.06 1.52 5.71
CA LEU A 144 5.57 0.93 6.95
C LEU A 144 5.16 1.76 8.16
N GLY A 145 5.28 3.10 8.07
CA GLY A 145 4.84 4.02 9.13
C GLY A 145 3.36 3.84 9.46
N GLN A 146 2.51 3.78 8.43
CA GLN A 146 1.08 3.51 8.59
C GLN A 146 0.82 2.16 9.29
N ALA A 147 1.57 1.11 8.92
CA ALA A 147 1.43 -0.19 9.55
C ALA A 147 1.86 -0.17 11.03
N TYR A 148 2.89 0.60 11.38
CA TYR A 148 3.29 0.80 12.76
C TYR A 148 2.23 1.56 13.56
N LEU A 149 1.63 2.63 13.02
CA LEU A 149 0.57 3.35 13.71
C LEU A 149 -0.64 2.44 14.00
N ARG A 150 -1.00 1.57 13.07
CA ARG A 150 -2.08 0.58 13.30
C ARG A 150 -1.75 -0.46 14.37
N GLU A 151 -0.46 -0.75 14.60
CA GLU A 151 0.01 -1.61 15.71
C GLU A 151 0.30 -0.82 16.99
N GLU A 152 -0.13 0.46 17.06
CA GLU A 152 0.10 1.36 18.20
C GLU A 152 1.60 1.60 18.51
N LYS A 153 2.46 1.36 17.55
CA LYS A 153 3.90 1.61 17.61
C LYS A 153 4.21 3.01 17.11
N TYR A 154 3.76 4.00 17.88
CA TYR A 154 3.77 5.40 17.45
C TYR A 154 5.18 5.94 17.22
N GLN A 155 6.14 5.58 18.06
CA GLN A 155 7.53 6.03 17.91
C GLN A 155 8.23 5.43 16.69
N GLU A 156 7.99 4.14 16.41
CA GLU A 156 8.48 3.50 15.19
C GLU A 156 7.81 4.10 13.96
N GLY A 157 6.52 4.40 14.04
CA GLY A 157 5.78 5.10 12.99
C GLY A 157 6.38 6.46 12.69
N LEU A 158 6.60 7.28 13.73
CA LEU A 158 7.20 8.61 13.61
C LEU A 158 8.57 8.55 12.91
N ARG A 159 9.49 7.72 13.42
CA ARG A 159 10.83 7.55 12.83
C ARG A 159 10.77 7.10 11.37
N THR A 160 9.80 6.27 11.04
CA THR A 160 9.63 5.74 9.69
C THR A 160 9.11 6.83 8.74
N TYR A 161 8.17 7.66 9.18
CA TYR A 161 7.71 8.83 8.40
C TYR A 161 8.81 9.89 8.25
N GLN A 162 9.60 10.14 9.30
CA GLN A 162 10.77 11.03 9.20
C GLN A 162 11.72 10.54 8.09
N LYS A 163 11.94 9.23 8.01
CA LYS A 163 12.78 8.66 6.94
C LYS A 163 12.15 8.82 5.56
N ALA A 164 10.83 8.73 5.44
CA ALA A 164 10.14 9.01 4.18
C ALA A 164 10.32 10.48 3.75
N LEU A 165 10.18 11.43 4.68
CA LEU A 165 10.37 12.86 4.44
C LEU A 165 11.83 13.23 4.12
N GLU A 166 12.83 12.53 4.68
CA GLU A 166 14.21 12.70 4.28
C GLU A 166 14.46 12.32 2.81
N LEU A 167 13.73 11.34 2.28
CA LEU A 167 13.83 10.88 0.90
C LEU A 167 13.01 11.73 -0.07
N ASP A 168 11.84 12.18 0.36
CA ASP A 168 10.92 13.02 -0.40
C ASP A 168 10.16 13.93 0.57
N PRO A 169 10.53 15.22 0.68
CA PRO A 169 9.92 16.15 1.62
C PRO A 169 8.41 16.36 1.44
N ASP A 170 7.91 16.19 0.22
CA ASP A 170 6.50 16.42 -0.13
C ASP A 170 5.68 15.11 -0.10
N ILE A 171 6.29 13.99 0.30
CA ILE A 171 5.67 12.67 0.18
C ILE A 171 4.34 12.54 0.93
N LEU A 172 4.21 13.16 2.08
CA LEU A 172 2.98 13.09 2.89
C LEU A 172 1.87 14.01 2.37
N ASP A 173 2.20 15.05 1.61
CA ASP A 173 1.23 15.96 1.01
C ASP A 173 0.71 15.43 -0.33
N ASN A 174 1.59 14.76 -1.08
CA ASN A 174 1.31 14.20 -2.39
C ASN A 174 0.91 12.72 -2.35
N ALA A 175 0.91 12.13 -1.17
CA ALA A 175 0.65 10.72 -1.04
C ALA A 175 -0.79 10.41 -1.50
N ASP A 176 -0.91 9.97 -2.76
CA ASP A 176 -1.83 8.88 -3.09
C ASP A 176 -1.40 7.63 -2.28
N VAL A 177 -1.21 7.82 -0.95
CA VAL A 177 -1.16 6.73 0.01
C VAL A 177 -2.41 5.97 -0.32
N ILE A 178 -2.25 4.78 -0.90
CA ILE A 178 -3.38 3.92 -1.24
C ILE A 178 -4.14 3.79 0.07
N GLU A 179 -5.13 4.65 0.22
CA GLU A 179 -6.05 4.64 1.34
C GLU A 179 -6.93 3.41 1.14
N LEU A 180 -6.27 2.25 1.23
CA LEU A 180 -6.94 1.00 1.49
C LEU A 180 -7.36 1.09 2.96
N THR A 181 -8.22 2.10 3.24
CA THR A 181 -8.99 2.06 4.46
C THR A 181 -9.83 0.79 4.34
N PRO A 182 -9.53 -0.25 5.13
CA PRO A 182 -10.53 -1.27 5.29
C PRO A 182 -11.77 -0.52 5.78
N GLN A 183 -12.94 -0.84 5.23
CA GLN A 183 -14.18 -0.62 5.97
C GLN A 183 -14.13 -1.59 7.16
N SER A 184 -13.14 -1.40 8.02
CA SER A 184 -12.99 -2.23 9.21
C SER A 184 -13.99 -1.73 10.23
N THR A 185 -14.78 -2.65 10.72
CA THR A 185 -15.55 -2.52 11.96
C THR A 185 -14.61 -2.43 13.19
N GLU A 186 -13.30 -2.24 13.01
CA GLU A 186 -12.39 -1.98 14.10
C GLU A 186 -12.70 -0.59 14.65
N VAL A 187 -13.24 -0.54 15.86
CA VAL A 187 -13.51 0.72 16.56
C VAL A 187 -12.14 1.36 16.85
N VAL A 188 -11.78 2.33 16.03
CA VAL A 188 -10.58 3.13 16.30
C VAL A 188 -10.92 4.03 17.48
N THR A 189 -10.26 3.79 18.62
CA THR A 189 -10.54 4.54 19.84
C THR A 189 -10.09 6.00 19.71
N ALA A 190 -10.75 6.89 20.45
CA ALA A 190 -10.36 8.30 20.54
C ALA A 190 -8.88 8.47 20.92
N GLU A 191 -8.36 7.62 21.81
CA GLU A 191 -6.95 7.61 22.21
C GLU A 191 -6.01 7.28 21.04
N LYS A 192 -6.31 6.25 20.24
CA LYS A 192 -5.50 5.92 19.05
C LYS A 192 -5.45 7.08 18.05
N LEU A 193 -6.60 7.72 17.81
CA LEU A 193 -6.71 8.87 16.92
C LEU A 193 -5.90 10.06 17.45
N TYR A 194 -5.94 10.31 18.76
CA TYR A 194 -5.12 11.34 19.41
C TYR A 194 -3.63 11.07 19.24
N GLN A 195 -3.17 9.82 19.44
CA GLN A 195 -1.77 9.45 19.23
C GLN A 195 -1.34 9.62 17.76
N MET A 196 -2.22 9.33 16.81
CA MET A 196 -1.97 9.60 15.39
C MET A 196 -1.83 11.11 15.12
N ALA A 197 -2.73 11.94 15.69
CA ALA A 197 -2.62 13.39 15.59
C ALA A 197 -1.28 13.90 16.12
N ARG A 198 -0.81 13.39 17.27
CA ARG A 198 0.50 13.71 17.84
C ARG A 198 1.66 13.41 16.87
N VAL A 199 1.67 12.21 16.28
CA VAL A 199 2.71 11.83 15.31
C VAL A 199 2.76 12.82 14.15
N PHE A 200 1.59 13.18 13.59
CA PHE A 200 1.54 14.14 12.48
C PHE A 200 1.85 15.57 12.92
N ALA A 201 1.56 15.94 14.16
CA ALA A 201 2.00 17.22 14.72
C ALA A 201 3.53 17.30 14.84
N GLU A 202 4.18 16.25 15.39
CA GLU A 202 5.63 16.16 15.49
C GLU A 202 6.33 16.15 14.11
N LEU A 203 5.63 15.68 13.06
CA LEU A 203 6.11 15.72 11.66
C LEU A 203 5.87 17.08 10.99
N GLY A 204 5.14 18.00 11.62
CA GLY A 204 4.72 19.27 11.00
C GLY A 204 3.67 19.11 9.91
N ASN A 205 3.09 17.91 9.74
CA ASN A 205 2.02 17.67 8.76
C ASN A 205 0.68 18.19 9.31
N ARG A 206 0.43 19.48 9.06
CA ARG A 206 -0.74 20.22 9.53
C ARG A 206 -2.06 19.54 9.15
N LYS A 207 -2.19 19.15 7.89
CA LYS A 207 -3.43 18.56 7.35
C LYS A 207 -3.81 17.28 8.09
N SER A 208 -2.90 16.35 8.18
CA SER A 208 -3.15 15.08 8.87
C SER A 208 -3.31 15.27 10.38
N CYS A 209 -2.55 16.18 10.99
CA CYS A 209 -2.70 16.52 12.40
C CYS A 209 -4.13 16.96 12.71
N LEU A 210 -4.66 17.97 12.01
CA LEU A 210 -6.01 18.48 12.23
C LEU A 210 -7.09 17.43 11.92
N GLU A 211 -6.91 16.64 10.88
CA GLU A 211 -7.83 15.56 10.52
C GLU A 211 -7.94 14.51 11.63
N TYR A 212 -6.81 14.00 12.12
CA TYR A 212 -6.81 12.98 13.16
C TYR A 212 -7.24 13.52 14.51
N LEU A 213 -6.88 14.77 14.83
CA LEU A 213 -7.37 15.44 16.06
C LEU A 213 -8.89 15.61 16.02
N GLY A 214 -9.45 16.08 14.91
CA GLY A 214 -10.91 16.20 14.74
C GLY A 214 -11.62 14.86 14.89
N LYS A 215 -11.06 13.78 14.30
CA LYS A 215 -11.58 12.42 14.50
C LYS A 215 -11.48 11.98 15.97
N ALA A 216 -10.40 12.29 16.68
CA ALA A 216 -10.23 11.97 18.09
C ALA A 216 -11.29 12.66 18.97
N LEU A 217 -11.46 13.96 18.78
CA LEU A 217 -12.45 14.75 19.50
C LEU A 217 -13.88 14.26 19.22
N SER A 218 -14.22 14.01 17.96
CA SER A 218 -15.53 13.47 17.58
C SER A 218 -15.78 12.06 18.12
N ALA A 219 -14.72 11.26 18.31
CA ALA A 219 -14.79 9.94 18.94
C ALA A 219 -14.81 9.98 20.49
N GLY A 220 -14.83 11.19 21.08
CA GLY A 220 -14.96 11.38 22.53
C GLY A 220 -13.65 11.56 23.30
N PHE A 221 -12.55 11.93 22.63
CA PHE A 221 -11.36 12.39 23.35
C PHE A 221 -11.68 13.68 24.10
N SER A 222 -11.57 13.66 25.44
CA SER A 222 -12.01 14.76 26.30
C SER A 222 -10.94 15.29 27.26
N ASP A 223 -9.71 14.77 27.19
CA ASP A 223 -8.61 15.22 28.03
C ASP A 223 -7.98 16.53 27.47
N GLY A 224 -8.70 17.61 27.64
CA GLY A 224 -8.27 18.94 27.17
C GLY A 224 -6.98 19.42 27.84
N ARG A 225 -6.75 19.08 29.12
CA ARG A 225 -5.50 19.47 29.82
C ARG A 225 -4.31 18.82 29.17
N ARG A 226 -4.42 17.53 28.88
CA ARG A 226 -3.37 16.76 28.17
C ARG A 226 -3.12 17.36 26.81
N LEU A 227 -4.17 17.66 26.02
CA LEU A 227 -4.02 18.25 24.70
C LEU A 227 -3.29 19.59 24.73
N LEU A 228 -3.69 20.48 25.63
CA LEU A 228 -3.12 21.83 25.73
C LEU A 228 -1.73 21.86 26.39
N SER A 229 -1.30 20.81 27.07
CA SER A 229 0.05 20.67 27.65
C SER A 229 0.97 19.76 26.81
N ASP A 230 0.48 19.16 25.75
CA ASP A 230 1.27 18.25 24.90
C ASP A 230 2.15 19.06 23.95
N THR A 231 3.46 18.94 24.14
CA THR A 231 4.47 19.68 23.36
C THR A 231 4.42 19.34 21.86
N ALA A 232 3.85 18.21 21.48
CA ALA A 232 3.66 17.86 20.08
C ALA A 232 2.81 18.89 19.32
N PHE A 233 1.86 19.54 20.00
CA PHE A 233 0.96 20.55 19.40
C PHE A 233 1.41 22.00 19.62
N GLU A 234 2.56 22.24 20.21
CA GLU A 234 3.02 23.61 20.56
C GLU A 234 3.00 24.56 19.36
N THR A 235 3.43 24.09 18.20
CA THR A 235 3.44 24.87 16.95
C THR A 235 2.05 25.14 16.37
N PHE A 236 1.02 24.47 16.86
CA PHE A 236 -0.37 24.60 16.41
C PHE A 236 -1.22 25.51 17.32
N PHE A 237 -0.72 25.91 18.50
CA PHE A 237 -1.50 26.75 19.44
C PHE A 237 -1.83 28.16 18.91
N GLU A 238 -1.12 28.62 17.86
CA GLU A 238 -1.42 29.85 17.14
C GLU A 238 -2.16 29.61 15.80
N ASP A 239 -2.41 28.36 15.44
CA ASP A 239 -3.12 28.01 14.21
C ASP A 239 -4.63 28.22 14.38
N ALA A 240 -5.23 29.06 13.54
CA ALA A 240 -6.65 29.42 13.64
C ALA A 240 -7.58 28.20 13.52
N GLU A 241 -7.28 27.27 12.60
CA GLU A 241 -8.12 26.07 12.40
C GLU A 241 -7.99 25.08 13.55
N PHE A 242 -6.79 24.99 14.15
CA PHE A 242 -6.60 24.22 15.38
C PHE A 242 -7.40 24.81 16.54
N ILE A 243 -7.33 26.15 16.73
CA ILE A 243 -8.10 26.88 17.79
C ILE A 243 -9.59 26.67 17.58
N ASP A 244 -10.10 26.85 16.36
CA ASP A 244 -11.50 26.64 16.04
C ASP A 244 -11.95 25.20 16.30
N LEU A 245 -11.09 24.24 15.94
CA LEU A 245 -11.36 22.81 16.16
C LEU A 245 -11.49 22.49 17.65
N ILE A 246 -10.53 22.90 18.49
CA ILE A 246 -10.60 22.62 19.92
C ILE A 246 -11.76 23.38 20.62
N ALA A 247 -12.08 24.58 20.15
CA ALA A 247 -13.22 25.36 20.67
C ALA A 247 -14.56 24.69 20.33
N LEU A 248 -14.70 24.16 19.11
CA LEU A 248 -15.90 23.44 18.65
C LEU A 248 -16.26 22.25 19.55
N TYR A 249 -15.27 21.59 20.13
CA TYR A 249 -15.47 20.46 21.04
C TYR A 249 -15.38 20.82 22.54
N GLY A 250 -15.36 22.12 22.87
CA GLY A 250 -15.37 22.59 24.26
C GLY A 250 -14.11 22.20 25.04
N VAL A 251 -12.97 22.07 24.35
CA VAL A 251 -11.68 21.80 24.98
C VAL A 251 -11.20 23.08 25.62
N GLU A 252 -11.57 23.28 26.89
CA GLU A 252 -11.09 24.41 27.72
C GLU A 252 -10.00 23.92 28.66
N GLY A 253 -8.96 24.70 28.81
CA GLY A 253 -7.88 24.46 29.79
C GLY A 253 -8.34 24.80 31.22
N ARG A 254 -9.29 24.04 31.78
CA ARG A 254 -9.67 24.19 33.20
C ARG A 254 -8.76 23.38 34.10
#